data_f8b581e9772df71bc2f2ab452650526b
#
_entry.id   f8b581e9772df71bc2f2ab452650526b
#
_cell.length_a   1.000
_cell.length_b   1.000
_cell.length_c   1.000
_cell.angle_alpha   90.00
_cell.angle_beta   90.00
_cell.angle_gamma   90.00
#
_symmetry.space_group_name_H-M   'P 1'
#
loop_
_entity.id
_entity.type
_entity.pdbx_description
1 polymer ?
#
loop_
_entity_poly.entity_id
_entity_poly.type
_entity_poly.pdbx_seq_one_letter_code
_entity_poly.pdbx_strand_id
1 'polypeptide(L)'
;MKGKWLTGALVLAMAAVTLAGCGAKDETKEKVEQVTLNEVAHSIFYAPQYVAIEEGYFADEGIDLTLMTGFGADKVLTAMISGEADIGFMGAEATVY
;
A
#
# COMPACT_ATOMS: atom_id res chain seq x y z
N MET A 1 36.63 28.94 -38.28
CA MET A 1 37.12 28.46 -36.97
C MET A 1 36.23 28.82 -35.77
N LYS A 2 35.16 29.53 -35.96
CA LYS A 2 34.26 29.91 -34.84
C LYS A 2 33.15 28.86 -34.54
N GLY A 3 32.93 27.85 -35.43
CA GLY A 3 31.87 26.83 -35.27
C GLY A 3 32.21 25.65 -34.35
N LYS A 4 33.49 25.35 -34.16
CA LYS A 4 33.90 24.18 -33.33
C LYS A 4 33.78 24.41 -31.84
N TRP A 5 33.83 25.66 -31.38
CA TRP A 5 33.66 26.01 -29.97
C TRP A 5 32.18 26.00 -29.56
N LEU A 6 31.30 26.41 -30.46
CA LEU A 6 29.84 26.38 -30.23
C LEU A 6 29.31 24.96 -30.14
N THR A 7 29.87 24.02 -30.94
CA THR A 7 29.48 22.60 -30.89
C THR A 7 29.94 21.93 -29.61
N GLY A 8 31.12 22.26 -29.09
CA GLY A 8 31.63 21.76 -27.81
C GLY A 8 30.81 22.27 -26.61
N ALA A 9 30.42 23.55 -26.62
CA ALA A 9 29.58 24.12 -25.58
C ALA A 9 28.17 23.54 -25.53
N LEU A 10 27.60 23.23 -26.70
CA LEU A 10 26.25 22.63 -26.81
C LEU A 10 26.25 21.19 -26.30
N VAL A 11 27.29 20.40 -26.58
CA VAL A 11 27.45 19.04 -26.09
C VAL A 11 27.65 18.99 -24.58
N LEU A 12 28.43 19.95 -24.04
CA LEU A 12 28.62 20.03 -22.58
C LEU A 12 27.35 20.45 -21.85
N ALA A 13 26.54 21.32 -22.45
CA ALA A 13 25.26 21.74 -21.87
C ALA A 13 24.23 20.61 -21.85
N MET A 14 24.20 19.74 -22.88
CA MET A 14 23.33 18.57 -22.91
C MET A 14 23.76 17.49 -21.89
N ALA A 15 25.06 17.30 -21.66
CA ALA A 15 25.57 16.36 -20.67
C ALA A 15 25.23 16.79 -19.22
N ALA A 16 25.16 18.09 -18.95
CA ALA A 16 24.80 18.61 -17.63
C ALA A 16 23.32 18.42 -17.29
N VAL A 17 22.42 18.40 -18.29
CA VAL A 17 20.98 18.24 -18.08
C VAL A 17 20.62 16.77 -17.77
N THR A 18 21.40 15.80 -18.25
CA THR A 18 21.13 14.38 -17.97
C THR A 18 21.55 13.90 -16.58
N LEU A 19 22.43 14.65 -15.87
CA LEU A 19 22.80 14.31 -14.48
C LEU A 19 21.85 14.89 -13.43
N ALA A 20 20.98 15.82 -13.78
CA ALA A 20 20.01 16.40 -12.85
C ALA A 20 18.74 15.55 -12.70
N GLY A 21 18.58 14.50 -13.49
CA GLY A 21 17.36 13.66 -13.51
C GLY A 21 17.32 12.51 -12.50
N CYS A 22 18.40 12.23 -11.76
CA CYS A 22 18.47 11.10 -10.83
C CYS A 22 18.58 11.48 -9.35
N GLY A 23 18.28 12.70 -8.97
CA GLY A 23 18.49 13.23 -7.61
C GLY A 23 17.26 13.76 -6.90
N ALA A 24 16.07 13.64 -7.44
CA ALA A 24 14.85 13.91 -6.71
C ALA A 24 14.54 12.69 -5.81
N LYS A 25 15.14 12.64 -4.62
CA LYS A 25 14.46 12.01 -3.50
C LYS A 25 13.21 12.85 -3.27
N ASP A 26 12.11 12.47 -3.88
CA ASP A 26 10.81 12.78 -3.34
C ASP A 26 10.81 12.19 -1.93
N GLU A 27 10.94 13.05 -0.93
CA GLU A 27 10.43 12.76 0.39
C GLU A 27 8.90 12.81 0.29
N THR A 28 8.33 11.89 -0.46
CA THR A 28 6.96 11.48 -0.28
C THR A 28 6.94 10.90 1.12
N LYS A 29 6.40 11.65 2.09
CA LYS A 29 5.92 11.04 3.33
C LYS A 29 5.11 9.85 2.87
N GLU A 30 5.58 8.63 3.17
CA GLU A 30 4.86 7.43 2.85
C GLU A 30 3.46 7.61 3.43
N LYS A 31 2.48 7.70 2.55
CA LYS A 31 1.10 7.89 2.95
C LYS A 31 0.67 6.59 3.60
N VAL A 32 0.44 6.63 4.90
CA VAL A 32 -0.09 5.49 5.65
C VAL A 32 -1.54 5.30 5.23
N GLU A 33 -1.86 4.12 4.71
CA GLU A 33 -3.22 3.74 4.34
C GLU A 33 -3.93 3.13 5.55
N GLN A 34 -5.09 3.70 5.89
CA GLN A 34 -5.97 3.16 6.92
C GLN A 34 -6.81 2.05 6.31
N VAL A 35 -6.71 0.84 6.86
CA VAL A 35 -7.45 -0.33 6.35
C VAL A 35 -8.18 -0.99 7.51
N THR A 36 -9.47 -1.22 7.34
CA THR A 36 -10.30 -1.99 8.29
C THR A 36 -10.54 -3.37 7.75
N LEU A 37 -10.07 -4.39 8.48
CA LEU A 37 -10.32 -5.80 8.19
C LEU A 37 -11.34 -6.35 9.18
N ASN A 38 -12.40 -6.96 8.66
CA ASN A 38 -13.42 -7.61 9.47
C ASN A 38 -13.32 -9.13 9.32
N GLU A 39 -13.06 -9.84 10.40
CA GLU A 39 -13.01 -11.30 10.46
C GLU A 39 -14.32 -11.89 10.98
N VAL A 40 -14.64 -13.10 10.54
CA VAL A 40 -15.87 -13.81 10.99
C VAL A 40 -15.84 -14.09 12.47
N ALA A 41 -14.72 -14.54 12.99
CA ALA A 41 -14.51 -14.89 14.38
C ALA A 41 -13.04 -14.79 14.74
N HIS A 42 -12.73 -14.48 16.00
CA HIS A 42 -11.36 -14.55 16.49
C HIS A 42 -10.98 -16.03 16.70
N SER A 43 -10.10 -16.56 15.86
CA SER A 43 -9.83 -18.00 15.82
C SER A 43 -8.38 -18.31 15.49
N ILE A 44 -7.89 -19.42 16.06
CA ILE A 44 -6.57 -19.96 15.76
C ILE A 44 -6.35 -20.23 14.25
N PHE A 45 -7.42 -20.46 13.50
CA PHE A 45 -7.36 -20.64 12.04
C PHE A 45 -6.85 -19.39 11.31
N TYR A 46 -6.92 -18.23 11.96
CA TYR A 46 -6.44 -16.95 11.43
C TYR A 46 -5.10 -16.54 12.03
N ALA A 47 -4.39 -17.46 12.69
CA ALA A 47 -3.13 -17.19 13.35
C ALA A 47 -2.08 -16.48 12.46
N PRO A 48 -1.91 -16.80 11.17
CA PRO A 48 -0.99 -16.06 10.30
C PRO A 48 -1.30 -14.57 10.21
N GLN A 49 -2.58 -14.20 10.19
CA GLN A 49 -3.01 -12.80 10.20
C GLN A 49 -2.61 -12.09 11.50
N TYR A 50 -2.82 -12.74 12.65
CA TYR A 50 -2.46 -12.17 13.95
C TYR A 50 -0.96 -12.01 14.11
N VAL A 51 -0.17 -12.97 13.64
CA VAL A 51 1.29 -12.87 13.61
C VAL A 51 1.72 -11.67 12.75
N ALA A 52 1.13 -11.48 11.59
CA ALA A 52 1.44 -10.35 10.72
C ALA A 52 1.13 -9.00 11.37
N ILE A 53 0.07 -8.93 12.17
CA ILE A 53 -0.30 -7.72 12.93
C ILE A 53 0.72 -7.48 14.05
N GLU A 54 0.99 -8.48 14.88
CA GLU A 54 1.87 -8.37 16.04
C GLU A 54 3.33 -8.10 15.66
N GLU A 55 3.81 -8.70 14.57
CA GLU A 55 5.16 -8.49 14.05
C GLU A 55 5.31 -7.19 13.25
N GLY A 56 4.23 -6.45 13.05
CA GLY A 56 4.25 -5.16 12.36
C GLY A 56 4.39 -5.23 10.85
N TYR A 57 4.13 -6.35 10.21
CA TYR A 57 4.29 -6.51 8.75
C TYR A 57 3.38 -5.61 7.95
N PHE A 58 2.18 -5.32 8.44
CA PHE A 58 1.29 -4.35 7.81
C PHE A 58 1.85 -2.92 7.92
N ALA A 59 2.38 -2.56 9.09
CA ALA A 59 2.99 -1.25 9.28
C ALA A 59 4.23 -1.05 8.40
N ASP A 60 5.04 -2.09 8.21
CA ASP A 60 6.20 -2.07 7.33
C ASP A 60 5.82 -1.79 5.86
N GLU A 61 4.61 -2.18 5.46
CA GLU A 61 4.04 -1.91 4.13
C GLU A 61 3.24 -0.59 4.06
N GLY A 62 3.30 0.23 5.11
CA GLY A 62 2.58 1.49 5.17
C GLY A 62 1.08 1.36 5.41
N ILE A 63 0.64 0.25 6.02
CA ILE A 63 -0.76 -0.02 6.34
C ILE A 63 -0.97 0.09 7.84
N ASP A 64 -1.89 0.96 8.25
CA ASP A 64 -2.42 1.01 9.61
C ASP A 64 -3.72 0.18 9.65
N LEU A 65 -3.59 -1.07 10.13
CA LEU A 65 -4.67 -2.04 10.11
C LEU A 65 -5.50 -2.01 11.38
N THR A 66 -6.80 -1.83 11.20
CA THR A 66 -7.81 -2.03 12.26
C THR A 66 -8.48 -3.39 12.07
N LEU A 67 -8.38 -4.26 13.08
CA LEU A 67 -9.04 -5.56 13.08
C LEU A 67 -10.37 -5.48 13.82
N MET A 68 -11.43 -5.90 13.14
CA MET A 68 -12.79 -6.02 13.70
C MET A 68 -13.26 -7.48 13.61
N THR A 69 -14.13 -7.90 14.53
CA THR A 69 -14.75 -9.22 14.51
C THR A 69 -16.24 -9.08 14.34
N GLY A 70 -16.78 -9.60 13.25
CA GLY A 70 -18.20 -9.49 12.89
C GLY A 70 -19.11 -10.51 13.56
N PHE A 71 -18.56 -11.64 14.01
CA PHE A 71 -19.31 -12.77 14.59
C PHE A 71 -20.35 -13.39 13.63
N GLY A 72 -19.97 -13.50 12.37
CA GLY A 72 -20.76 -14.14 11.33
C GLY A 72 -20.38 -13.66 9.93
N ALA A 73 -20.42 -14.54 8.94
CA ALA A 73 -20.07 -14.19 7.57
C ALA A 73 -21.04 -13.18 6.95
N ASP A 74 -22.32 -13.26 7.30
CA ASP A 74 -23.36 -12.31 6.90
C ASP A 74 -23.07 -10.90 7.43
N LYS A 75 -22.55 -10.79 8.65
CA LYS A 75 -22.19 -9.51 9.27
C LYS A 75 -20.93 -8.93 8.68
N VAL A 76 -19.94 -9.77 8.39
CA VAL A 76 -18.71 -9.34 7.68
C VAL A 76 -19.07 -8.80 6.30
N LEU A 77 -19.91 -9.52 5.54
CA LEU A 77 -20.36 -9.07 4.24
C LEU A 77 -21.14 -7.73 4.33
N THR A 78 -22.00 -7.61 5.31
CA THR A 78 -22.76 -6.37 5.56
C THR A 78 -21.81 -5.19 5.83
N ALA A 79 -20.80 -5.38 6.67
CA ALA A 79 -19.81 -4.35 6.96
C ALA A 79 -19.03 -3.92 5.71
N MET A 80 -18.70 -4.83 4.82
CA MET A 80 -18.07 -4.51 3.53
C MET A 80 -19.00 -3.73 2.60
N ILE A 81 -20.24 -4.14 2.48
CA ILE A 81 -21.22 -3.48 1.60
C ILE A 81 -21.55 -2.07 2.12
N SER A 82 -21.61 -1.89 3.44
CA SER A 82 -21.88 -0.59 4.07
C SER A 82 -20.67 0.35 4.07
N GLY A 83 -19.48 -0.16 3.76
CA GLY A 83 -18.23 0.61 3.80
C GLY A 83 -17.61 0.75 5.20
N GLU A 84 -18.09 -0.03 6.18
CA GLU A 84 -17.48 -0.09 7.51
C GLU A 84 -16.19 -0.91 7.54
N ALA A 85 -16.00 -1.81 6.59
CA ALA A 85 -14.80 -2.61 6.42
C ALA A 85 -14.35 -2.57 4.95
N ASP A 86 -13.03 -2.52 4.77
CA ASP A 86 -12.39 -2.55 3.46
C ASP A 86 -12.13 -3.99 3.01
N ILE A 87 -11.85 -4.87 3.97
CA ILE A 87 -11.53 -6.28 3.73
C ILE A 87 -12.41 -7.15 4.62
N GLY A 88 -13.01 -8.18 4.03
CA GLY A 88 -13.70 -9.24 4.75
C GLY A 88 -12.88 -10.52 4.75
N PHE A 89 -12.61 -11.08 5.93
CA PHE A 89 -11.94 -12.36 6.07
C PHE A 89 -12.95 -13.41 6.50
N MET A 90 -13.45 -14.14 5.53
CA MET A 90 -14.54 -15.11 5.66
C MET A 90 -14.38 -16.23 4.63
N GLY A 91 -15.17 -17.30 4.74
CA GLY A 91 -15.22 -18.33 3.72
C GLY A 91 -15.73 -17.78 2.39
N ALA A 92 -15.17 -18.25 1.28
CA ALA A 92 -15.52 -17.78 -0.06
C ALA A 92 -17.00 -18.01 -0.41
N GLU A 93 -17.63 -19.00 0.21
CA GLU A 93 -19.07 -19.30 0.04
C GLU A 93 -19.97 -18.11 0.45
N ALA A 94 -19.53 -17.27 1.38
CA ALA A 94 -20.32 -16.14 1.84
C ALA A 94 -20.49 -15.03 0.77
N THR A 95 -19.68 -15.05 -0.26
CA THR A 95 -19.74 -14.06 -1.36
C THR A 95 -20.73 -14.45 -2.48
N VAL A 96 -21.36 -15.62 -2.38
CA VAL A 96 -22.23 -16.18 -3.42
C VAL A 96 -23.72 -15.95 -3.11
N TYR A 97 -24.06 -15.43 -1.94
CA TYR A 97 -25.43 -15.22 -1.47
C TYR A 97 -25.89 -13.78 -1.61
#